data_54e10f31c1a6da6d9279f52c33464c30
#
_entry.id   54e10f31c1a6da6d9279f52c33464c30
#
_cell.length_a   1.000
_cell.length_b   1.000
_cell.length_c   1.000
_cell.angle_alpha   90.00
_cell.angle_beta   90.00
_cell.angle_gamma   90.00
#
_symmetry.space_group_name_H-M   'P 1'
#
loop_
_entity.id
_entity.type
_entity.pdbx_description
1 polymer ?
#
loop_
_entity_poly.entity_id
_entity_poly.type
_entity_poly.pdbx_seq_one_letter_code
_entity_poly.pdbx_strand_id
1 'polypeptide(L)'
;ANYGLIDGSQSDKETVYDEESGKTYYDFFLDSAKSSLTTIAAELDAAEAEGMTLNEESVQSVEDTIQQVKDEASTYGYPYEAYLKAAYGKYMTPSAFKTCLEHAALASQYATAHQDSLTYDEAALEEYYNESKNSLDTFVYRSLYFDGAAATVTDEEGNTVEATEEQTQAAMAEAKAK
;
A
#
# COMPACT_ATOMS: atom_id res chain seq x y z
N ALA A 1 -2.65 12.11 -9.46
CA ALA A 1 -1.30 12.06 -8.89
C ALA A 1 -0.56 10.87 -9.51
N ASN A 2 0.50 11.16 -10.24
CA ASN A 2 1.34 10.14 -10.83
C ASN A 2 2.36 9.69 -9.76
N TYR A 3 2.09 8.57 -9.08
CA TYR A 3 2.95 8.01 -8.02
C TYR A 3 4.32 7.50 -8.53
N GLY A 4 4.85 8.09 -9.61
CA GLY A 4 6.10 7.66 -10.23
C GLY A 4 5.96 6.38 -11.06
N LEU A 5 4.74 5.92 -11.30
CA LEU A 5 4.45 4.73 -12.09
C LEU A 5 4.56 4.97 -13.59
N ILE A 6 4.38 6.22 -14.02
CA ILE A 6 4.45 6.65 -15.41
C ILE A 6 5.35 7.88 -15.48
N ASP A 7 6.27 7.92 -16.44
CA ASP A 7 7.01 9.15 -16.77
C ASP A 7 6.00 10.23 -17.20
N GLY A 8 6.12 11.45 -16.68
CA GLY A 8 5.22 12.55 -16.99
C GLY A 8 5.20 12.97 -18.47
N SER A 9 6.12 12.46 -19.28
CA SER A 9 6.14 12.61 -20.73
C SER A 9 5.33 11.53 -21.48
N GLN A 10 4.89 10.48 -20.79
CA GLN A 10 4.17 9.35 -21.37
C GLN A 10 2.66 9.45 -21.11
N SER A 11 1.87 8.94 -22.05
CA SER A 11 0.42 8.83 -21.91
C SER A 11 0.07 7.54 -21.15
N ASP A 12 -0.77 7.66 -20.11
CA ASP A 12 -1.33 6.51 -19.37
C ASP A 12 -2.15 5.57 -20.28
N LYS A 13 -2.70 6.09 -21.40
CA LYS A 13 -3.46 5.32 -22.40
C LYS A 13 -2.58 4.52 -23.36
N GLU A 14 -1.32 4.85 -23.46
CA GLU A 14 -0.38 4.25 -24.42
C GLU A 14 0.68 3.42 -23.70
N THR A 15 0.95 3.72 -22.43
CA THR A 15 1.94 3.00 -21.64
C THR A 15 1.37 1.70 -21.11
N VAL A 16 1.96 0.57 -21.53
CA VAL A 16 1.54 -0.77 -21.10
C VAL A 16 1.92 -0.98 -19.64
N TYR A 17 0.95 -1.41 -18.83
CA TYR A 17 1.11 -1.79 -17.44
C TYR A 17 1.46 -3.29 -17.30
N ASP A 18 0.81 -4.13 -18.10
CA ASP A 18 0.96 -5.57 -18.08
C ASP A 18 1.18 -6.07 -19.52
N GLU A 19 2.40 -6.52 -19.81
CA GLU A 19 2.80 -6.99 -21.13
C GLU A 19 2.06 -8.27 -21.57
N GLU A 20 1.65 -9.12 -20.63
CA GLU A 20 0.98 -10.38 -20.94
C GLU A 20 -0.47 -10.14 -21.42
N SER A 21 -1.19 -9.26 -20.77
CA SER A 21 -2.59 -8.90 -21.14
C SER A 21 -2.69 -7.73 -22.10
N GLY A 22 -1.60 -6.97 -22.30
CA GLY A 22 -1.59 -5.74 -23.07
C GLY A 22 -2.35 -4.58 -22.43
N LYS A 23 -2.71 -4.68 -21.14
CA LYS A 23 -3.40 -3.62 -20.41
C LYS A 23 -2.50 -2.42 -20.22
N THR A 24 -3.07 -1.24 -20.43
CA THR A 24 -2.41 0.05 -20.17
C THR A 24 -2.58 0.51 -18.72
N TYR A 25 -1.81 1.50 -18.29
CA TYR A 25 -2.01 2.14 -16.98
C TYR A 25 -3.40 2.77 -16.85
N TYR A 26 -3.95 3.27 -17.96
CA TYR A 26 -5.33 3.77 -17.98
C TYR A 26 -6.34 2.66 -17.64
N ASP A 27 -6.18 1.47 -18.22
CA ASP A 27 -7.03 0.32 -17.92
C ASP A 27 -6.89 -0.10 -16.47
N PHE A 28 -5.66 -0.13 -15.95
CA PHE A 28 -5.39 -0.43 -14.54
C PHE A 28 -6.08 0.56 -13.59
N PHE A 29 -5.92 1.86 -13.82
CA PHE A 29 -6.59 2.87 -12.99
C PHE A 29 -8.11 2.82 -13.11
N LEU A 30 -8.63 2.56 -14.31
CA LEU A 30 -10.07 2.44 -14.55
C LEU A 30 -10.64 1.20 -13.84
N ASP A 31 -9.98 0.06 -13.93
CA ASP A 31 -10.40 -1.17 -13.26
C ASP A 31 -10.33 -1.02 -11.73
N SER A 32 -9.27 -0.38 -11.22
CA SER A 32 -9.12 -0.06 -9.80
C SER A 32 -10.25 0.87 -9.31
N ALA A 33 -10.55 1.92 -10.07
CA ALA A 33 -11.64 2.84 -9.73
C ALA A 33 -13.01 2.14 -9.73
N LYS A 34 -13.28 1.30 -10.72
CA LYS A 34 -14.52 0.50 -10.78
C LYS A 34 -14.63 -0.46 -9.59
N SER A 35 -13.55 -1.16 -9.25
CA SER A 35 -13.51 -2.05 -8.09
C SER A 35 -13.83 -1.31 -6.80
N SER A 36 -13.16 -0.17 -6.56
CA SER A 36 -13.39 0.65 -5.37
C SER A 36 -14.84 1.16 -5.28
N LEU A 37 -15.38 1.65 -6.40
CA LEU A 37 -16.77 2.11 -6.43
C LEU A 37 -17.78 0.98 -6.21
N THR A 38 -17.49 -0.23 -6.73
CA THR A 38 -18.34 -1.41 -6.50
C THR A 38 -18.35 -1.81 -5.02
N THR A 39 -17.17 -1.79 -4.37
CA THR A 39 -17.07 -2.07 -2.93
C THR A 39 -17.85 -1.04 -2.12
N ILE A 40 -17.62 0.26 -2.37
CA ILE A 40 -18.34 1.34 -1.68
C ILE A 40 -19.86 1.21 -1.88
N ALA A 41 -20.31 0.91 -3.10
CA ALA A 41 -21.74 0.76 -3.38
C ALA A 41 -22.35 -0.43 -2.59
N ALA A 42 -21.65 -1.56 -2.53
CA ALA A 42 -22.11 -2.72 -1.78
C ALA A 42 -22.15 -2.45 -0.26
N GLU A 43 -21.17 -1.74 0.27
CA GLU A 43 -21.12 -1.33 1.68
C GLU A 43 -22.23 -0.33 2.01
N LEU A 44 -22.54 0.60 1.11
CA LEU A 44 -23.65 1.54 1.27
C LEU A 44 -25.00 0.84 1.24
N ASP A 45 -25.23 -0.10 0.30
CA ASP A 45 -26.46 -0.87 0.23
C ASP A 45 -26.65 -1.70 1.51
N ALA A 46 -25.58 -2.27 2.06
CA ALA A 46 -25.62 -3.02 3.30
C ALA A 46 -25.86 -2.09 4.52
N ALA A 47 -25.20 -0.94 4.58
CA ALA A 47 -25.44 0.06 5.62
C ALA A 47 -26.90 0.55 5.63
N GLU A 48 -27.47 0.80 4.45
CA GLU A 48 -28.88 1.20 4.31
C GLU A 48 -29.83 0.08 4.78
N ALA A 49 -29.54 -1.17 4.42
CA ALA A 49 -30.34 -2.32 4.84
C ALA A 49 -30.35 -2.49 6.38
N GLU A 50 -29.28 -2.11 7.06
CA GLU A 50 -29.17 -2.10 8.52
C GLU A 50 -29.66 -0.80 9.17
N GLY A 51 -30.09 0.19 8.38
CA GLY A 51 -30.53 1.50 8.86
C GLY A 51 -29.40 2.35 9.44
N MET A 52 -28.15 2.08 9.03
CA MET A 52 -26.99 2.81 9.51
C MET A 52 -26.96 4.22 8.92
N THR A 53 -26.57 5.19 9.74
CA THR A 53 -26.34 6.58 9.34
C THR A 53 -24.97 7.03 9.86
N LEU A 54 -24.42 8.09 9.26
CA LEU A 54 -23.16 8.67 9.74
C LEU A 54 -23.27 9.05 11.22
N ASN A 55 -22.30 8.66 12.00
CA ASN A 55 -22.14 9.12 13.38
C ASN A 55 -21.56 10.55 13.42
N GLU A 56 -21.60 11.18 14.60
CA GLU A 56 -21.13 12.57 14.77
C GLU A 56 -19.65 12.75 14.40
N GLU A 57 -18.79 11.77 14.70
CA GLU A 57 -17.37 11.81 14.38
C GLU A 57 -17.15 11.78 12.85
N SER A 58 -17.87 10.91 12.14
CA SER A 58 -17.80 10.83 10.68
C SER A 58 -18.32 12.10 10.01
N VAL A 59 -19.41 12.68 10.51
CA VAL A 59 -19.93 13.98 10.03
C VAL A 59 -18.89 15.08 10.23
N GLN A 60 -18.28 15.17 11.41
CA GLN A 60 -17.25 16.16 11.70
C GLN A 60 -16.03 15.97 10.78
N SER A 61 -15.57 14.75 10.57
CA SER A 61 -14.45 14.43 9.69
C SER A 61 -14.69 14.86 8.23
N VAL A 62 -15.94 14.67 7.74
CA VAL A 62 -16.34 15.16 6.41
C VAL A 62 -16.26 16.68 6.34
N GLU A 63 -16.78 17.38 7.36
CA GLU A 63 -16.75 18.85 7.40
C GLU A 63 -15.33 19.39 7.50
N ASP A 64 -14.49 18.78 8.32
CA ASP A 64 -13.07 19.14 8.45
C ASP A 64 -12.32 18.95 7.14
N THR A 65 -12.59 17.86 6.43
CA THR A 65 -11.99 17.60 5.10
C THR A 65 -12.44 18.66 4.09
N ILE A 66 -13.71 19.02 4.08
CA ILE A 66 -14.23 20.10 3.20
C ILE A 66 -13.55 21.44 3.54
N GLN A 67 -13.39 21.74 4.83
CA GLN A 67 -12.74 22.99 5.26
C GLN A 67 -11.27 23.01 4.85
N GLN A 68 -10.56 21.90 5.04
CA GLN A 68 -9.16 21.76 4.62
C GLN A 68 -8.99 22.03 3.12
N VAL A 69 -9.85 21.46 2.27
CA VAL A 69 -9.81 21.70 0.80
C VAL A 69 -10.15 23.14 0.43
N LYS A 70 -11.04 23.81 1.18
CA LYS A 70 -11.31 25.24 0.98
C LYS A 70 -10.09 26.10 1.34
N ASP A 71 -9.40 25.78 2.42
CA ASP A 71 -8.22 26.50 2.88
C ASP A 71 -7.06 26.30 1.89
N GLU A 72 -6.92 25.08 1.37
CA GLU A 72 -5.97 24.78 0.32
C GLU A 72 -6.25 25.56 -0.97
N ALA A 73 -7.51 25.56 -1.43
CA ALA A 73 -7.93 26.36 -2.57
C ALA A 73 -7.59 27.85 -2.40
N SER A 74 -7.86 28.39 -1.21
CA SER A 74 -7.53 29.78 -0.87
C SER A 74 -6.03 30.03 -0.90
N THR A 75 -5.22 29.11 -0.42
CA THR A 75 -3.74 29.19 -0.43
C THR A 75 -3.20 29.30 -1.86
N TYR A 76 -3.80 28.58 -2.79
CA TYR A 76 -3.46 28.65 -4.22
C TYR A 76 -4.18 29.80 -4.98
N GLY A 77 -5.00 30.60 -4.30
CA GLY A 77 -5.73 31.72 -4.90
C GLY A 77 -6.90 31.29 -5.80
N TYR A 78 -7.44 30.10 -5.63
CA TYR A 78 -8.57 29.60 -6.38
C TYR A 78 -9.88 29.73 -5.59
N PRO A 79 -11.01 30.08 -6.26
CA PRO A 79 -12.33 29.81 -5.72
C PRO A 79 -12.51 28.30 -5.49
N TYR A 80 -13.16 27.92 -4.39
CA TYR A 80 -13.31 26.51 -3.97
C TYR A 80 -13.84 25.59 -5.09
N GLU A 81 -14.91 26.02 -5.80
CA GLU A 81 -15.47 25.22 -6.90
C GLU A 81 -14.49 25.08 -8.08
N ALA A 82 -13.71 26.13 -8.39
CA ALA A 82 -12.71 26.06 -9.44
C ALA A 82 -11.56 25.12 -9.07
N TYR A 83 -11.16 25.13 -7.81
CA TYR A 83 -10.17 24.20 -7.28
C TYR A 83 -10.65 22.74 -7.38
N LEU A 84 -11.89 22.46 -6.95
CA LEU A 84 -12.48 21.12 -7.07
C LEU A 84 -12.49 20.62 -8.51
N LYS A 85 -12.86 21.46 -9.47
CA LYS A 85 -12.86 21.10 -10.89
C LYS A 85 -11.46 20.84 -11.44
N ALA A 86 -10.47 21.58 -10.98
CA ALA A 86 -9.08 21.38 -11.38
C ALA A 86 -8.46 20.11 -10.77
N ALA A 87 -8.75 19.83 -9.50
CA ALA A 87 -8.17 18.70 -8.76
C ALA A 87 -8.88 17.37 -9.05
N TYR A 88 -10.21 17.37 -9.13
CA TYR A 88 -11.04 16.15 -9.21
C TYR A 88 -11.80 16.00 -10.53
N GLY A 89 -11.64 16.94 -11.45
CA GLY A 89 -12.24 16.88 -12.78
C GLY A 89 -13.43 17.85 -12.98
N LYS A 90 -13.68 18.17 -14.25
CA LYS A 90 -14.57 19.26 -14.67
C LYS A 90 -16.03 19.18 -14.18
N TYR A 91 -16.47 18.01 -13.78
CA TYR A 91 -17.83 17.78 -13.31
C TYR A 91 -17.96 17.83 -11.77
N MET A 92 -16.86 17.95 -11.05
CA MET A 92 -16.90 18.02 -9.61
C MET A 92 -17.50 19.34 -9.13
N THR A 93 -18.55 19.24 -8.34
CA THR A 93 -19.20 20.37 -7.66
C THR A 93 -19.02 20.25 -6.14
N PRO A 94 -19.17 21.34 -5.37
CA PRO A 94 -19.15 21.28 -3.91
C PRO A 94 -20.15 20.25 -3.32
N SER A 95 -21.34 20.14 -3.90
CA SER A 95 -22.34 19.16 -3.47
C SER A 95 -21.91 17.73 -3.79
N ALA A 96 -21.44 17.46 -5.03
CA ALA A 96 -20.96 16.13 -5.41
C ALA A 96 -19.76 15.72 -4.56
N PHE A 97 -18.83 16.64 -4.28
CA PHE A 97 -17.68 16.37 -3.42
C PHE A 97 -18.11 15.97 -2.00
N LYS A 98 -19.06 16.74 -1.40
CA LYS A 98 -19.60 16.41 -0.07
C LYS A 98 -20.27 15.03 -0.09
N THR A 99 -21.12 14.74 -1.07
CA THR A 99 -21.79 13.43 -1.18
C THR A 99 -20.78 12.28 -1.31
N CYS A 100 -19.72 12.46 -2.11
CA CYS A 100 -18.65 11.44 -2.21
C CYS A 100 -17.97 11.18 -0.87
N LEU A 101 -17.70 12.23 -0.09
CA LEU A 101 -17.10 12.08 1.25
C LEU A 101 -18.06 11.40 2.23
N GLU A 102 -19.33 11.79 2.23
CA GLU A 102 -20.35 11.17 3.09
C GLU A 102 -20.53 9.68 2.77
N HIS A 103 -20.58 9.32 1.50
CA HIS A 103 -20.66 7.93 1.06
C HIS A 103 -19.42 7.13 1.47
N ALA A 104 -18.23 7.67 1.23
CA ALA A 104 -16.99 6.99 1.63
C ALA A 104 -16.90 6.82 3.17
N ALA A 105 -17.32 7.82 3.93
CA ALA A 105 -17.34 7.76 5.38
C ALA A 105 -18.35 6.72 5.91
N LEU A 106 -19.56 6.65 5.31
CA LEU A 106 -20.58 5.67 5.70
C LEU A 106 -20.17 4.24 5.35
N ALA A 107 -19.61 4.03 4.17
CA ALA A 107 -19.07 2.74 3.75
C ALA A 107 -17.96 2.26 4.69
N SER A 108 -17.01 3.14 5.03
CA SER A 108 -15.94 2.82 5.99
C SER A 108 -16.47 2.55 7.41
N GLN A 109 -17.46 3.31 7.86
CA GLN A 109 -18.12 3.08 9.15
C GLN A 109 -18.81 1.70 9.19
N TYR A 110 -19.50 1.32 8.10
CA TYR A 110 -20.12 0.02 7.97
C TYR A 110 -19.06 -1.09 7.96
N ALA A 111 -18.02 -0.97 7.14
CA ALA A 111 -16.96 -1.97 7.05
C ALA A 111 -16.30 -2.22 8.41
N THR A 112 -16.03 -1.16 9.19
CA THR A 112 -15.48 -1.26 10.55
C THR A 112 -16.45 -1.96 11.49
N ALA A 113 -17.70 -1.55 11.52
CA ALA A 113 -18.71 -2.15 12.38
C ALA A 113 -18.95 -3.63 12.04
N HIS A 114 -18.94 -3.97 10.75
CA HIS A 114 -19.06 -5.35 10.29
C HIS A 114 -17.83 -6.17 10.72
N GLN A 115 -16.62 -5.65 10.53
CA GLN A 115 -15.39 -6.32 10.96
C GLN A 115 -15.38 -6.58 12.47
N ASP A 116 -15.79 -5.60 13.27
CA ASP A 116 -15.84 -5.71 14.74
C ASP A 116 -16.91 -6.69 15.21
N SER A 117 -17.93 -6.94 14.39
CA SER A 117 -18.99 -7.92 14.67
C SER A 117 -18.56 -9.37 14.41
N LEU A 118 -17.50 -9.58 13.63
CA LEU A 118 -17.03 -10.92 13.28
C LEU A 118 -16.46 -11.62 14.53
N THR A 119 -16.92 -12.84 14.73
CA THR A 119 -16.42 -13.71 15.80
C THR A 119 -15.88 -14.99 15.20
N TYR A 120 -14.75 -15.42 15.74
CA TYR A 120 -14.13 -16.66 15.31
C TYR A 120 -14.09 -17.62 16.51
N ASP A 121 -14.43 -18.88 16.27
CA ASP A 121 -14.26 -19.91 17.29
C ASP A 121 -12.80 -20.30 17.43
N GLU A 122 -12.46 -20.96 18.55
CA GLU A 122 -11.08 -21.34 18.86
C GLU A 122 -10.49 -22.30 17.81
N ALA A 123 -11.31 -23.17 17.21
CA ALA A 123 -10.87 -24.11 16.18
C ALA A 123 -10.48 -23.37 14.88
N ALA A 124 -11.24 -22.38 14.47
CA ALA A 124 -10.92 -21.55 13.30
C ALA A 124 -9.66 -20.71 13.51
N LEU A 125 -9.46 -20.20 14.73
CA LEU A 125 -8.23 -19.47 15.09
C LEU A 125 -7.00 -20.38 15.10
N GLU A 126 -7.13 -21.60 15.62
CA GLU A 126 -6.05 -22.61 15.63
C GLU A 126 -5.70 -23.05 14.20
N GLU A 127 -6.70 -23.29 13.35
CA GLU A 127 -6.49 -23.63 11.94
C GLU A 127 -5.72 -22.54 11.22
N TYR A 128 -6.18 -21.29 11.32
CA TYR A 128 -5.51 -20.13 10.72
C TYR A 128 -4.08 -19.94 11.23
N TYR A 129 -3.86 -20.09 12.54
CA TYR A 129 -2.53 -20.03 13.13
C TYR A 129 -1.60 -21.10 12.54
N ASN A 130 -2.07 -22.35 12.45
CA ASN A 130 -1.27 -23.44 11.92
C ASN A 130 -0.87 -23.25 10.46
N GLU A 131 -1.80 -22.72 9.65
CA GLU A 131 -1.54 -22.37 8.23
C GLU A 131 -0.57 -21.20 8.07
N SER A 132 -0.67 -20.21 8.96
CA SER A 132 0.06 -18.94 8.87
C SER A 132 1.23 -18.84 9.85
N LYS A 133 1.60 -19.91 10.53
CA LYS A 133 2.57 -19.94 11.62
C LYS A 133 3.89 -19.24 11.31
N ASN A 134 4.44 -19.47 10.11
CA ASN A 134 5.71 -18.89 9.70
C ASN A 134 5.69 -17.36 9.58
N SER A 135 4.50 -16.76 9.36
CA SER A 135 4.32 -15.31 9.27
C SER A 135 3.87 -14.68 10.60
N LEU A 136 3.26 -15.47 11.48
CA LEU A 136 2.73 -15.00 12.76
C LEU A 136 3.74 -15.15 13.90
N ASP A 137 4.59 -16.21 13.86
CA ASP A 137 5.58 -16.46 14.91
C ASP A 137 6.72 -15.44 14.86
N THR A 138 7.13 -14.99 16.03
CA THR A 138 8.31 -14.15 16.20
C THR A 138 9.45 -14.99 16.72
N PHE A 139 10.56 -15.02 15.98
CA PHE A 139 11.75 -15.76 16.38
C PHE A 139 12.82 -14.81 16.90
N VAL A 140 13.39 -15.12 18.07
CA VAL A 140 14.58 -14.45 18.58
C VAL A 140 15.76 -15.34 18.30
N TYR A 141 16.69 -14.85 17.48
CA TYR A 141 17.91 -15.60 17.16
C TYR A 141 19.14 -14.71 17.32
N ARG A 142 20.29 -15.37 17.50
CA ARG A 142 21.60 -14.72 17.43
C ARG A 142 22.30 -15.25 16.18
N SER A 143 22.78 -14.36 15.35
CA SER A 143 23.64 -14.71 14.23
C SER A 143 25.09 -14.36 14.56
N LEU A 144 25.99 -15.28 14.27
CA LEU A 144 27.44 -15.05 14.30
C LEU A 144 27.94 -15.22 12.88
N TYR A 145 28.64 -14.21 12.42
CA TYR A 145 29.26 -14.24 11.10
C TYR A 145 30.76 -14.45 11.26
N PHE A 146 31.30 -15.45 10.61
CA PHE A 146 32.74 -15.69 10.48
C PHE A 146 33.09 -15.55 9.01
N ASP A 147 33.97 -14.61 8.70
CA ASP A 147 34.47 -14.47 7.35
C ASP A 147 35.48 -15.59 7.09
N GLY A 148 35.07 -16.54 6.23
CA GLY A 148 35.90 -17.66 5.81
C GLY A 148 36.39 -17.55 4.38
N ALA A 149 36.07 -16.45 3.69
CA ALA A 149 36.52 -16.23 2.33
C ALA A 149 37.75 -15.31 2.33
N ALA A 150 38.92 -15.85 2.06
CA ALA A 150 40.08 -15.05 1.69
C ALA A 150 39.86 -14.59 0.25
N ALA A 151 39.38 -13.35 0.02
CA ALA A 151 39.28 -12.80 -1.32
C ALA A 151 40.66 -12.48 -1.93
N THR A 152 41.61 -12.09 -1.04
CA THR A 152 43.01 -11.77 -1.44
C THR A 152 44.00 -12.26 -0.39
N VAL A 153 45.21 -12.56 -0.80
CA VAL A 153 46.37 -12.90 0.06
C VAL A 153 47.56 -12.05 -0.33
N THR A 154 48.55 -11.94 0.56
CA THR A 154 49.83 -11.28 0.25
C THR A 154 50.83 -12.31 -0.22
N ASP A 155 51.43 -12.12 -1.37
CA ASP A 155 52.49 -12.99 -1.89
C ASP A 155 53.84 -12.76 -1.18
N GLU A 156 54.85 -13.56 -1.52
CA GLU A 156 56.19 -13.45 -0.93
C GLU A 156 56.90 -12.12 -1.26
N GLU A 157 56.44 -11.42 -2.30
CA GLU A 157 56.95 -10.12 -2.74
C GLU A 157 56.19 -8.92 -2.10
N GLY A 158 55.16 -9.20 -1.32
CA GLY A 158 54.36 -8.21 -0.61
C GLY A 158 53.20 -7.63 -1.42
N ASN A 159 52.85 -8.20 -2.56
CA ASN A 159 51.74 -7.77 -3.39
C ASN A 159 50.43 -8.46 -2.95
N THR A 160 49.33 -7.75 -3.12
CA THR A 160 48.00 -8.31 -2.90
C THR A 160 47.55 -9.07 -4.14
N VAL A 161 47.37 -10.37 -4.04
CA VAL A 161 46.93 -11.26 -5.12
C VAL A 161 45.64 -11.98 -4.75
N GLU A 162 44.90 -12.49 -5.74
CA GLU A 162 43.71 -13.30 -5.46
C GLU A 162 44.08 -14.59 -4.75
N ALA A 163 43.30 -14.97 -3.74
CA ALA A 163 43.50 -16.21 -3.00
C ALA A 163 43.21 -17.40 -3.89
N THR A 164 44.08 -18.42 -3.80
CA THR A 164 43.83 -19.69 -4.47
C THR A 164 42.64 -20.41 -3.85
N GLU A 165 42.09 -21.39 -4.58
CA GLU A 165 40.96 -22.21 -4.08
C GLU A 165 41.31 -22.95 -2.76
N GLU A 166 42.57 -23.44 -2.67
CA GLU A 166 43.07 -24.11 -1.46
C GLU A 166 43.15 -23.16 -0.27
N GLN A 167 43.61 -21.93 -0.46
CA GLN A 167 43.65 -20.90 0.59
C GLN A 167 42.24 -20.48 1.04
N THR A 168 41.32 -20.36 0.10
CA THR A 168 39.90 -20.06 0.42
C THR A 168 39.26 -21.21 1.20
N GLN A 169 39.48 -22.47 0.82
CA GLN A 169 38.99 -23.64 1.53
C GLN A 169 39.60 -23.75 2.94
N ALA A 170 40.89 -23.43 3.10
CA ALA A 170 41.53 -23.42 4.41
C ALA A 170 40.92 -22.34 5.35
N ALA A 171 40.70 -21.12 4.84
CA ALA A 171 40.06 -20.05 5.58
C ALA A 171 38.61 -20.41 5.99
N MET A 172 37.84 -21.03 5.08
CA MET A 172 36.51 -21.55 5.39
C MET A 172 36.53 -22.64 6.46
N ALA A 173 37.51 -23.55 6.43
CA ALA A 173 37.64 -24.58 7.43
C ALA A 173 37.97 -24.00 8.81
N GLU A 174 38.84 -23.01 8.88
CA GLU A 174 39.17 -22.29 10.12
C GLU A 174 37.95 -21.51 10.66
N ALA A 175 37.21 -20.84 9.81
CA ALA A 175 35.99 -20.12 10.21
C ALA A 175 34.93 -21.06 10.77
N LYS A 176 34.77 -22.26 10.20
CA LYS A 176 33.84 -23.29 10.71
C LYS A 176 34.26 -23.91 12.04
N ALA A 177 35.54 -23.84 12.41
CA ALA A 177 36.08 -24.39 13.65
C ALA A 177 35.96 -23.42 14.84
N LYS A 178 35.63 -22.18 14.61
CA LYS A 178 35.39 -21.12 15.62
C LYS A 178 33.97 -21.13 16.10
#